data_974b0abd27611e5af34f28f9cfad1659
#
_entry.id   974b0abd27611e5af34f28f9cfad1659
#
_cell.length_a   1.000
_cell.length_b   1.000
_cell.length_c   1.000
_cell.angle_alpha   90.00
_cell.angle_beta   90.00
_cell.angle_gamma   90.00
#
_symmetry.space_group_name_H-M   'P 1'
#
loop_
_entity.id
_entity.type
_entity.pdbx_description
1 polymer ?
#
loop_
_entity_poly.entity_id
_entity_poly.type
_entity_poly.pdbx_seq_one_letter_code
_entity_poly.pdbx_strand_id
1 'polypeptide(L)'
;GKDKIGGVLRYGIPEFRLPKSVLDDIEYRHLELKGIKIRPNTLIGSAISIDDLFRDGYKSIFVGTGVWKPNSLHIKGETFGNVHFGINYLNNPDSYRLGERVIVIGAGNAAMDVARTAIRKGVRHLTCFSITKEVAASHYEFSYAQLEGVQFEYNKKPIEIKDNGVIFKDVIENEDGS
;
A
#
# COMPACT_ATOMS: atom_id res chain seq x y z
N GLY A 1 3.71 10.65 14.14
CA GLY A 1 4.22 9.40 13.56
C GLY A 1 3.60 8.18 14.20
N LYS A 2 4.07 7.01 13.81
CA LYS A 2 3.68 5.73 14.40
C LYS A 2 4.58 5.38 15.59
N ASP A 3 4.38 4.21 16.18
CA ASP A 3 5.13 3.69 17.35
C ASP A 3 6.60 3.37 17.01
N LYS A 4 6.91 3.08 15.74
CA LYS A 4 8.28 2.83 15.26
C LYS A 4 8.57 3.61 13.98
N ILE A 5 9.86 3.79 13.68
CA ILE A 5 10.33 4.37 12.44
C ILE A 5 10.11 3.42 11.25
N GLY A 6 10.29 3.92 10.04
CA GLY A 6 10.29 3.14 8.80
C GLY A 6 9.08 3.37 7.90
N GLY A 7 8.03 4.04 8.38
CA GLY A 7 6.90 4.43 7.53
C GLY A 7 6.36 3.28 6.69
N VAL A 8 6.20 3.46 5.38
CA VAL A 8 5.70 2.43 4.45
C VAL A 8 6.61 1.20 4.42
N LEU A 9 7.91 1.35 4.60
CA LEU A 9 8.83 0.20 4.68
C LEU A 9 8.46 -0.77 5.80
N ARG A 10 7.98 -0.24 6.93
CA ARG A 10 7.57 -1.06 8.08
C ARG A 10 6.10 -1.46 8.02
N TYR A 11 5.22 -0.54 7.64
CA TYR A 11 3.77 -0.70 7.78
C TYR A 11 3.04 -0.94 6.45
N GLY A 12 3.75 -0.97 5.33
CA GLY A 12 3.18 -1.19 4.00
C GLY A 12 3.84 -2.34 3.24
N ILE A 13 5.18 -2.45 3.26
CA ILE A 13 5.86 -3.54 2.59
C ILE A 13 5.77 -4.81 3.44
N PRO A 14 5.34 -5.95 2.89
CA PRO A 14 5.24 -7.21 3.63
C PRO A 14 6.59 -7.73 4.13
N GLU A 15 6.54 -8.50 5.23
CA GLU A 15 7.72 -9.12 5.86
C GLU A 15 8.54 -9.98 4.88
N PHE A 16 7.86 -10.71 4.00
CA PHE A 16 8.52 -11.58 3.02
C PHE A 16 9.30 -10.83 1.93
N ARG A 17 9.05 -9.52 1.76
CA ARG A 17 9.84 -8.64 0.87
C ARG A 17 10.92 -7.87 1.61
N LEU A 18 10.60 -7.39 2.79
CA LEU A 18 11.51 -6.61 3.62
C LEU A 18 11.37 -7.04 5.08
N PRO A 19 12.27 -7.90 5.57
CA PRO A 19 12.31 -8.28 6.98
C PRO A 19 12.44 -7.06 7.88
N LYS A 20 11.60 -6.97 8.90
CA LYS A 20 11.56 -5.79 9.78
C LYS A 20 12.81 -5.66 10.66
N SER A 21 13.53 -6.76 10.85
CA SER A 21 14.85 -6.79 11.49
C SER A 21 15.86 -5.87 10.81
N VAL A 22 15.77 -5.70 9.47
CA VAL A 22 16.61 -4.74 8.73
C VAL A 22 16.35 -3.32 9.20
N LEU A 23 15.09 -2.96 9.43
CA LEU A 23 14.70 -1.63 9.91
C LEU A 23 15.08 -1.42 11.38
N ASP A 24 14.98 -2.47 12.21
CA ASP A 24 15.40 -2.42 13.60
C ASP A 24 16.94 -2.24 13.70
N ASP A 25 17.71 -2.87 12.84
CA ASP A 25 19.16 -2.68 12.73
C ASP A 25 19.53 -1.25 12.30
N ILE A 26 18.80 -0.70 11.32
CA ILE A 26 18.97 0.70 10.88
C ILE A 26 18.66 1.66 12.03
N GLU A 27 17.56 1.44 12.75
CA GLU A 27 17.17 2.25 13.91
C GLU A 27 18.29 2.27 14.94
N TYR A 28 18.79 1.11 15.33
CA TYR A 28 19.86 0.99 16.33
C TYR A 28 21.19 1.57 15.84
N ARG A 29 21.73 1.10 14.69
CA ARG A 29 23.10 1.47 14.26
C ARG A 29 23.21 2.87 13.71
N HIS A 30 22.19 3.34 13.01
CA HIS A 30 22.29 4.59 12.28
C HIS A 30 21.62 5.77 12.97
N LEU A 31 20.72 5.54 13.90
CA LEU A 31 20.04 6.60 14.63
C LEU A 31 20.47 6.65 16.08
N GLU A 32 20.23 5.61 16.88
CA GLU A 32 20.51 5.61 18.32
C GLU A 32 22.00 5.78 18.63
N LEU A 33 22.86 4.99 18.01
CA LEU A 33 24.32 5.08 18.22
C LEU A 33 24.91 6.43 17.80
N LYS A 34 24.22 7.15 16.89
CA LYS A 34 24.63 8.50 16.47
C LYS A 34 23.99 9.63 17.29
N GLY A 35 23.28 9.29 18.36
CA GLY A 35 22.64 10.25 19.26
C GLY A 35 21.41 10.95 18.70
N ILE A 36 20.78 10.39 17.65
CA ILE A 36 19.53 10.90 17.11
C ILE A 36 18.40 10.50 18.07
N LYS A 37 17.67 11.49 18.57
CA LYS A 37 16.54 11.25 19.46
C LYS A 37 15.27 10.97 18.66
N ILE A 38 14.70 9.79 18.83
CA ILE A 38 13.45 9.38 18.21
C ILE A 38 12.31 9.65 19.18
N ARG A 39 11.25 10.32 18.69
CA ARG A 39 10.02 10.57 19.45
C ARG A 39 8.83 9.96 18.71
N PRO A 40 8.51 8.68 18.94
CA PRO A 40 7.38 8.03 18.32
C PRO A 40 6.05 8.59 18.83
N ASN A 41 4.96 8.24 18.20
CA ASN A 41 3.60 8.63 18.59
C ASN A 41 3.39 10.13 18.80
N THR A 42 4.23 10.97 18.17
CA THR A 42 4.17 12.42 18.26
C THR A 42 3.44 12.98 17.05
N LEU A 43 2.35 13.69 17.29
CA LEU A 43 1.53 14.30 16.26
C LEU A 43 1.93 15.76 16.07
N ILE A 44 2.50 16.07 14.91
CA ILE A 44 2.82 17.44 14.50
C ILE A 44 1.63 18.04 13.76
N GLY A 45 1.32 19.27 14.10
CA GLY A 45 0.19 20.04 13.62
C GLY A 45 -0.85 20.28 14.71
N SER A 46 -1.54 19.26 15.16
CA SER A 46 -2.60 19.42 16.17
C SER A 46 -2.10 19.36 17.63
N ALA A 47 -1.03 18.60 17.92
CA ALA A 47 -0.50 18.51 19.28
C ALA A 47 0.74 19.39 19.49
N ILE A 48 1.62 19.45 18.51
CA ILE A 48 2.83 20.28 18.50
C ILE A 48 2.87 20.99 17.16
N SER A 49 2.83 22.29 17.15
CA SER A 49 2.93 23.08 15.92
C SER A 49 4.39 23.18 15.45
N ILE A 50 4.57 23.58 14.19
CA ILE A 50 5.91 23.91 13.66
C ILE A 50 6.51 25.10 14.40
N ASP A 51 5.70 26.08 14.78
CA ASP A 51 6.15 27.25 15.53
C ASP A 51 6.63 26.89 16.94
N ASP A 52 5.99 25.90 17.58
CA ASP A 52 6.46 25.37 18.87
C ASP A 52 7.86 24.76 18.74
N LEU A 53 8.13 24.03 17.67
CA LEU A 53 9.45 23.47 17.42
C LEU A 53 10.52 24.56 17.25
N PHE A 54 10.23 25.64 16.54
CA PHE A 54 11.17 26.76 16.43
C PHE A 54 11.36 27.48 17.75
N ARG A 55 10.30 27.63 18.54
CA ARG A 55 10.37 28.20 19.90
C ARG A 55 11.21 27.34 20.85
N ASP A 56 11.16 26.02 20.68
CA ASP A 56 11.99 25.04 21.40
C ASP A 56 13.47 25.04 20.96
N GLY A 57 13.83 25.90 20.00
CA GLY A 57 15.22 26.12 19.60
C GLY A 57 15.69 25.35 18.38
N TYR A 58 14.82 24.59 17.69
CA TYR A 58 15.17 23.99 16.41
C TYR A 58 15.46 25.06 15.36
N LYS A 59 16.53 24.91 14.60
CA LYS A 59 16.97 25.90 13.59
C LYS A 59 16.43 25.58 12.20
N SER A 60 16.10 24.33 11.94
CA SER A 60 15.52 23.85 10.69
C SER A 60 14.65 22.64 10.93
N ILE A 61 13.67 22.42 10.07
CA ILE A 61 12.72 21.31 10.16
C ILE A 61 12.62 20.68 8.77
N PHE A 62 12.86 19.37 8.69
CA PHE A 62 12.61 18.59 7.48
C PHE A 62 11.25 17.89 7.60
N VAL A 63 10.35 18.13 6.63
CA VAL A 63 9.02 17.53 6.59
C VAL A 63 9.03 16.35 5.62
N GLY A 64 9.05 15.13 6.15
CA GLY A 64 9.10 13.88 5.41
C GLY A 64 7.99 12.91 5.82
N THR A 65 6.73 13.35 5.80
CA THR A 65 5.58 12.59 6.32
C THR A 65 5.15 11.42 5.46
N GLY A 66 5.56 11.38 4.20
CA GLY A 66 5.14 10.37 3.23
C GLY A 66 3.69 10.56 2.75
N VAL A 67 3.23 9.60 1.93
CA VAL A 67 1.89 9.61 1.32
C VAL A 67 1.11 8.41 1.85
N TRP A 68 0.22 8.65 2.81
CA TRP A 68 -0.59 7.62 3.46
C TRP A 68 -2.05 7.62 3.00
N LYS A 69 -2.50 8.70 2.34
CA LYS A 69 -3.85 8.77 1.83
C LYS A 69 -3.96 7.92 0.57
N PRO A 70 -4.80 6.88 0.57
CA PRO A 70 -5.02 6.07 -0.62
C PRO A 70 -5.72 6.87 -1.71
N ASN A 71 -5.48 6.50 -2.96
CA ASN A 71 -6.24 7.02 -4.08
C ASN A 71 -7.63 6.38 -4.08
N SER A 72 -8.66 7.20 -4.33
CA SER A 72 -10.03 6.77 -4.54
C SER A 72 -10.30 6.63 -6.03
N LEU A 73 -11.12 5.66 -6.40
CA LEU A 73 -11.58 5.46 -7.77
C LEU A 73 -12.73 6.39 -8.14
N HIS A 74 -13.42 6.94 -7.12
CA HIS A 74 -14.62 7.78 -7.28
C HIS A 74 -15.74 7.10 -8.09
N ILE A 75 -15.93 5.80 -7.87
CA ILE A 75 -16.97 4.99 -8.49
C ILE A 75 -18.01 4.55 -7.45
N LYS A 76 -19.22 4.26 -7.93
CA LYS A 76 -20.29 3.77 -7.08
C LYS A 76 -19.89 2.43 -6.44
N GLY A 77 -20.20 2.26 -5.16
CA GLY A 77 -19.91 1.06 -4.37
C GLY A 77 -18.52 1.03 -3.73
N GLU A 78 -17.66 2.03 -3.93
CA GLU A 78 -16.34 2.09 -3.32
C GLU A 78 -16.36 2.12 -1.78
N THR A 79 -17.49 2.50 -1.20
CA THR A 79 -17.70 2.57 0.26
C THR A 79 -18.30 1.32 0.87
N PHE A 80 -18.50 0.25 0.11
CA PHE A 80 -19.02 -0.99 0.65
C PHE A 80 -18.05 -1.62 1.67
N GLY A 81 -18.59 -2.32 2.66
CA GLY A 81 -17.83 -2.92 3.75
C GLY A 81 -16.83 -4.00 3.33
N ASN A 82 -16.99 -4.56 2.13
CA ASN A 82 -16.07 -5.53 1.52
C ASN A 82 -15.02 -4.89 0.58
N VAL A 83 -14.97 -3.55 0.53
CA VAL A 83 -13.99 -2.78 -0.24
C VAL A 83 -12.94 -2.22 0.69
N HIS A 84 -11.68 -2.49 0.43
CA HIS A 84 -10.57 -2.12 1.29
C HIS A 84 -9.46 -1.44 0.49
N PHE A 85 -8.87 -0.40 1.05
CA PHE A 85 -7.67 0.21 0.47
C PHE A 85 -6.43 -0.63 0.77
N GLY A 86 -5.64 -0.90 -0.26
CA GLY A 86 -4.47 -1.77 -0.16
C GLY A 86 -3.48 -1.38 0.92
N ILE A 87 -3.21 -0.07 1.10
CA ILE A 87 -2.30 0.41 2.16
C ILE A 87 -2.84 0.13 3.56
N ASN A 88 -4.16 0.21 3.76
CA ASN A 88 -4.79 -0.09 5.04
C ASN A 88 -4.72 -1.60 5.32
N TYR A 89 -5.00 -2.42 4.30
CA TYR A 89 -4.88 -3.87 4.40
C TYR A 89 -3.45 -4.28 4.73
N LEU A 90 -2.44 -3.78 4.01
CA LEU A 90 -1.04 -4.11 4.24
C LEU A 90 -0.53 -3.68 5.62
N ASN A 91 -1.08 -2.62 6.18
CA ASN A 91 -0.70 -2.14 7.51
C ASN A 91 -1.07 -3.14 8.63
N ASN A 92 -2.17 -3.86 8.49
CA ASN A 92 -2.59 -4.90 9.43
C ASN A 92 -3.47 -5.96 8.74
N PRO A 93 -2.89 -6.88 7.96
CA PRO A 93 -3.65 -7.88 7.20
C PRO A 93 -4.51 -8.81 8.08
N ASP A 94 -4.08 -9.04 9.32
CA ASP A 94 -4.78 -9.93 10.25
C ASP A 94 -6.12 -9.39 10.74
N SER A 95 -6.34 -8.09 10.60
CA SER A 95 -7.64 -7.46 10.94
C SER A 95 -8.71 -7.66 9.85
N TYR A 96 -8.35 -8.23 8.71
CA TYR A 96 -9.26 -8.40 7.58
C TYR A 96 -9.64 -9.86 7.41
N ARG A 97 -10.93 -10.09 7.19
CA ARG A 97 -11.46 -11.41 6.79
C ARG A 97 -11.83 -11.35 5.32
N LEU A 98 -10.90 -11.71 4.47
CA LEU A 98 -11.12 -11.80 3.04
C LEU A 98 -11.88 -13.09 2.71
N GLY A 99 -12.75 -13.05 1.70
CA GLY A 99 -13.42 -14.23 1.17
C GLY A 99 -12.46 -15.11 0.34
N GLU A 100 -12.98 -16.21 -0.18
CA GLU A 100 -12.18 -17.12 -1.04
C GLU A 100 -11.78 -16.49 -2.37
N ARG A 101 -12.57 -15.52 -2.86
CA ARG A 101 -12.34 -14.82 -4.13
C ARG A 101 -12.12 -13.34 -3.86
N VAL A 102 -11.00 -12.82 -4.32
CA VAL A 102 -10.61 -11.42 -4.14
C VAL A 102 -10.25 -10.78 -5.46
N ILE A 103 -10.69 -9.56 -5.64
CA ILE A 103 -10.31 -8.69 -6.77
C ILE A 103 -9.38 -7.61 -6.23
N VAL A 104 -8.25 -7.41 -6.90
CA VAL A 104 -7.34 -6.29 -6.67
C VAL A 104 -7.41 -5.36 -7.88
N ILE A 105 -7.80 -4.11 -7.64
CA ILE A 105 -7.85 -3.09 -8.70
C ILE A 105 -6.51 -2.35 -8.71
N GLY A 106 -5.74 -2.58 -9.75
CA GLY A 106 -4.38 -2.09 -9.94
C GLY A 106 -3.37 -3.20 -10.19
N ALA A 107 -2.25 -2.86 -10.83
CA ALA A 107 -1.18 -3.78 -11.18
C ALA A 107 0.23 -3.18 -10.96
N GLY A 108 0.38 -2.28 -9.98
CA GLY A 108 1.66 -1.77 -9.52
C GLY A 108 2.27 -2.62 -8.39
N ASN A 109 3.46 -2.26 -7.92
CA ASN A 109 4.16 -2.99 -6.84
C ASN A 109 3.30 -3.13 -5.57
N ALA A 110 2.54 -2.10 -5.19
CA ALA A 110 1.64 -2.19 -4.04
C ALA A 110 0.51 -3.21 -4.25
N ALA A 111 0.01 -3.34 -5.47
CA ALA A 111 -1.00 -4.36 -5.81
C ALA A 111 -0.41 -5.77 -5.71
N MET A 112 0.86 -5.96 -6.12
CA MET A 112 1.57 -7.24 -5.94
C MET A 112 1.72 -7.59 -4.45
N ASP A 113 2.06 -6.62 -3.61
CA ASP A 113 2.15 -6.81 -2.16
C ASP A 113 0.81 -7.23 -1.55
N VAL A 114 -0.28 -6.55 -1.94
CA VAL A 114 -1.65 -6.88 -1.51
C VAL A 114 -2.02 -8.28 -1.95
N ALA A 115 -1.83 -8.60 -3.23
CA ALA A 115 -2.22 -9.87 -3.82
C ALA A 115 -1.47 -11.04 -3.16
N ARG A 116 -0.15 -10.96 -3.08
CA ARG A 116 0.69 -11.99 -2.47
C ARG A 116 0.39 -12.17 -0.97
N THR A 117 0.15 -11.06 -0.25
CA THR A 117 -0.25 -11.14 1.15
C THR A 117 -1.60 -11.84 1.30
N ALA A 118 -2.57 -11.53 0.45
CA ALA A 118 -3.89 -12.15 0.48
C ALA A 118 -3.84 -13.66 0.18
N ILE A 119 -3.09 -14.07 -0.85
CA ILE A 119 -2.86 -15.50 -1.14
C ILE A 119 -2.23 -16.22 0.06
N ARG A 120 -1.19 -15.65 0.66
CA ARG A 120 -0.53 -16.21 1.85
C ARG A 120 -1.43 -16.26 3.09
N LYS A 121 -2.48 -15.44 3.13
CA LYS A 121 -3.53 -15.46 4.17
C LYS A 121 -4.70 -16.39 3.84
N GLY A 122 -4.62 -17.18 2.76
CA GLY A 122 -5.56 -18.24 2.45
C GLY A 122 -6.62 -17.90 1.39
N VAL A 123 -6.51 -16.79 0.70
CA VAL A 123 -7.35 -16.49 -0.47
C VAL A 123 -7.02 -17.50 -1.57
N ARG A 124 -8.05 -18.13 -2.16
CA ARG A 124 -7.87 -19.21 -3.16
C ARG A 124 -7.87 -18.69 -4.59
N HIS A 125 -8.67 -17.67 -4.85
CA HIS A 125 -8.81 -17.09 -6.18
C HIS A 125 -8.61 -15.59 -6.10
N LEU A 126 -7.53 -15.09 -6.68
CA LEU A 126 -7.23 -13.68 -6.69
C LEU A 126 -6.86 -13.22 -8.10
N THR A 127 -7.56 -12.18 -8.56
CA THR A 127 -7.30 -11.55 -9.85
C THR A 127 -6.97 -10.08 -9.68
N CYS A 128 -5.85 -9.66 -10.23
CA CYS A 128 -5.45 -8.26 -10.36
C CYS A 128 -5.95 -7.71 -11.70
N PHE A 129 -6.63 -6.58 -11.68
CA PHE A 129 -7.16 -5.91 -12.86
C PHE A 129 -6.34 -4.66 -13.17
N SER A 130 -5.74 -4.61 -14.36
CA SER A 130 -5.02 -3.45 -14.88
C SER A 130 -5.85 -2.68 -15.89
N ILE A 131 -5.82 -1.35 -15.81
CA ILE A 131 -6.40 -0.48 -16.82
C ILE A 131 -5.56 -0.43 -18.11
N THR A 132 -4.29 -0.79 -18.01
CA THR A 132 -3.32 -0.81 -19.12
C THR A 132 -3.09 -2.25 -19.59
N LYS A 133 -2.51 -2.39 -20.78
CA LYS A 133 -2.11 -3.68 -21.37
C LYS A 133 -0.90 -4.32 -20.67
N GLU A 134 -0.19 -3.54 -19.84
CA GLU A 134 1.01 -3.98 -19.13
C GLU A 134 0.88 -3.79 -17.64
N VAL A 135 1.64 -4.57 -16.89
CA VAL A 135 1.74 -4.44 -15.44
C VAL A 135 2.76 -3.35 -15.10
N ALA A 136 2.36 -2.39 -14.26
CA ALA A 136 3.25 -1.33 -13.82
C ALA A 136 4.22 -1.76 -12.69
N ALA A 137 4.05 -2.97 -12.15
CA ALA A 137 4.96 -3.53 -11.17
C ALA A 137 6.30 -3.92 -11.80
N SER A 138 7.35 -4.00 -10.97
CA SER A 138 8.63 -4.55 -11.42
C SER A 138 8.48 -5.99 -11.88
N HIS A 139 9.30 -6.41 -12.83
CA HIS A 139 9.27 -7.77 -13.37
C HIS A 139 9.40 -8.84 -12.26
N TYR A 140 10.24 -8.61 -11.27
CA TYR A 140 10.42 -9.56 -10.16
C TYR A 140 9.14 -9.73 -9.33
N GLU A 141 8.49 -8.63 -8.93
CA GLU A 141 7.27 -8.71 -8.12
C GLU A 141 6.11 -9.32 -8.89
N PHE A 142 6.01 -8.99 -10.17
CA PHE A 142 5.01 -9.59 -11.06
C PHE A 142 5.23 -11.09 -11.21
N SER A 143 6.45 -11.54 -11.50
CA SER A 143 6.78 -12.96 -11.64
C SER A 143 6.51 -13.74 -10.36
N TYR A 144 6.86 -13.21 -9.20
CA TYR A 144 6.54 -13.84 -7.93
C TYR A 144 5.04 -13.93 -7.67
N ALA A 145 4.27 -12.90 -8.02
CA ALA A 145 2.82 -12.92 -7.88
C ALA A 145 2.19 -14.02 -8.76
N GLN A 146 2.66 -14.17 -10.00
CA GLN A 146 2.22 -15.25 -10.90
C GLN A 146 2.57 -16.64 -10.33
N LEU A 147 3.78 -16.84 -9.84
CA LEU A 147 4.21 -18.10 -9.21
C LEU A 147 3.36 -18.46 -7.98
N GLU A 148 2.90 -17.47 -7.24
CA GLU A 148 2.02 -17.66 -6.08
C GLU A 148 0.53 -17.83 -6.48
N GLY A 149 0.20 -17.82 -7.77
CA GLY A 149 -1.14 -18.13 -8.29
C GLY A 149 -2.05 -16.91 -8.50
N VAL A 150 -1.50 -15.71 -8.48
CA VAL A 150 -2.25 -14.48 -8.81
C VAL A 150 -2.57 -14.46 -10.30
N GLN A 151 -3.83 -14.23 -10.64
CA GLN A 151 -4.30 -14.04 -12.02
C GLN A 151 -4.30 -12.57 -12.40
N PHE A 152 -4.19 -12.29 -13.70
CA PHE A 152 -4.14 -10.91 -14.20
C PHE A 152 -5.09 -10.71 -15.38
N GLU A 153 -5.85 -9.63 -15.34
CA GLU A 153 -6.71 -9.15 -16.40
C GLU A 153 -6.30 -7.73 -16.79
N TYR A 154 -6.18 -7.48 -18.08
CA TYR A 154 -5.65 -6.24 -18.64
C TYR A 154 -6.73 -5.44 -19.35
N ASN A 155 -6.46 -4.16 -19.58
CA ASN A 155 -7.37 -3.25 -20.29
C ASN A 155 -8.77 -3.22 -19.67
N LYS A 156 -8.87 -3.29 -18.34
CA LYS A 156 -10.11 -3.33 -17.59
C LYS A 156 -10.23 -2.11 -16.67
N LYS A 157 -11.09 -1.16 -17.03
CA LYS A 157 -11.40 0.00 -16.22
C LYS A 157 -12.58 -0.31 -15.29
N PRO A 158 -12.43 -0.20 -13.96
CA PRO A 158 -13.55 -0.40 -13.04
C PRO A 158 -14.56 0.75 -13.18
N ILE A 159 -15.84 0.42 -13.21
CA ILE A 159 -16.95 1.38 -13.39
C ILE A 159 -17.85 1.44 -12.17
N GLU A 160 -18.18 0.29 -11.59
CA GLU A 160 -19.06 0.18 -10.43
C GLU A 160 -18.69 -1.06 -9.62
N ILE A 161 -18.73 -0.95 -8.31
CA ILE A 161 -18.61 -2.07 -7.39
C ILE A 161 -20.01 -2.45 -6.91
N LYS A 162 -20.31 -3.74 -6.92
CA LYS A 162 -21.57 -4.34 -6.42
C LYS A 162 -21.26 -5.31 -5.29
N ASP A 163 -22.29 -5.75 -4.57
CA ASP A 163 -22.16 -6.69 -3.45
C ASP A 163 -21.45 -7.99 -3.83
N ASN A 164 -21.61 -8.43 -5.08
CA ASN A 164 -21.11 -9.71 -5.57
C ASN A 164 -19.96 -9.59 -6.59
N GLY A 165 -19.43 -8.40 -6.84
CA GLY A 165 -18.34 -8.20 -7.79
C GLY A 165 -18.14 -6.78 -8.28
N VAL A 166 -17.35 -6.63 -9.33
CA VAL A 166 -17.01 -5.33 -9.94
C VAL A 166 -17.40 -5.37 -11.42
N ILE A 167 -18.01 -4.31 -11.89
CA ILE A 167 -18.26 -4.10 -13.32
C ILE A 167 -17.06 -3.37 -13.90
N PHE A 168 -16.49 -3.96 -14.94
CA PHE A 168 -15.40 -3.38 -15.71
C PHE A 168 -15.88 -3.02 -17.12
N LYS A 169 -15.26 -2.00 -17.70
CA LYS A 169 -15.34 -1.66 -19.12
C LYS A 169 -14.00 -1.99 -19.76
N ASP A 170 -14.04 -2.58 -20.94
CA ASP A 170 -12.83 -2.76 -21.74
C ASP A 170 -12.29 -1.41 -22.19
N VAL A 171 -10.98 -1.25 -22.07
CA VAL A 171 -10.24 -0.09 -22.56
C VAL A 171 -9.62 -0.48 -23.89
N ILE A 172 -10.01 0.20 -24.95
CA ILE A 172 -9.40 0.05 -26.28
C ILE A 172 -8.38 1.18 -26.38
N GLU A 173 -7.09 0.84 -26.42
CA GLU A 173 -6.06 1.82 -26.79
C GLU A 173 -6.17 2.05 -28.29
N ASN A 174 -6.42 3.27 -28.69
CA ASN A 174 -6.31 3.67 -30.09
C ASN A 174 -4.82 3.70 -30.49
N GLU A 175 -4.51 3.49 -31.77
CA GLU A 175 -3.13 3.47 -32.29
C GLU A 175 -2.37 4.78 -32.06
N ASP A 176 -3.08 5.87 -31.75
CA ASP A 176 -2.55 7.20 -31.43
C ASP A 176 -2.35 7.44 -29.91
N GLY A 177 -2.58 6.45 -29.06
CA GLY A 177 -2.34 6.53 -27.62
C GLY A 177 -3.40 7.33 -26.84
N SER A 178 -4.56 7.62 -27.44
CA SER A 178 -5.68 8.34 -26.79
C SER A 178 -6.79 7.39 -26.30
#